data_cc462cbceca5aa083f42b8d5ac664707
#
_entry.id   cc462cbceca5aa083f42b8d5ac664707
#
_cell.length_a   1.000
_cell.length_b   1.000
_cell.length_c   1.000
_cell.angle_alpha   90.00
_cell.angle_beta   90.00
_cell.angle_gamma   90.00
#
_symmetry.space_group_name_H-M   'P 1'
#
loop_
_entity.id
_entity.type
_entity.pdbx_description
1 polymer ?
#
loop_
_entity_poly.entity_id
_entity_poly.type
_entity_poly.pdbx_seq_one_letter_code
_entity_poly.pdbx_strand_id
1 'polypeptide(L)'
;SSSSRGLGDVYKRQDKHLGKYIQTKTNADMVLWDSSCVVHDEFKFQGLQKMKALHPDAGVLVHPESPMDVINLADAVGSTSQIIKAAKELNYEKFIVATDKGIFYQLQKENPNKEFFEAPTAGNGAQCKSCSQCPWMGLNSLENLERTLIDMKNLIEVPNQITLEAQRSLNRMTSF
;
A
#
# COMPACT_ATOMS: atom_id res chain seq x y z
N SER A 1 -4.45 21.72 -19.06
CA SER A 1 -5.44 20.63 -18.81
C SER A 1 -5.18 19.33 -19.58
N SER A 2 -4.23 19.28 -20.52
CA SER A 2 -3.91 18.04 -21.22
C SER A 2 -3.06 17.07 -20.38
N SER A 3 -2.33 17.56 -19.38
CA SER A 3 -1.51 16.73 -18.47
C SER A 3 -2.33 15.84 -17.54
N SER A 4 -3.53 16.28 -17.13
CA SER A 4 -4.39 15.50 -16.25
C SER A 4 -5.00 14.25 -16.94
N ARG A 5 -5.18 14.28 -18.26
CA ARG A 5 -5.67 13.11 -19.01
C ARG A 5 -4.63 12.00 -19.09
N GLY A 6 -3.36 12.35 -19.20
CA GLY A 6 -2.27 11.36 -19.17
C GLY A 6 -2.17 10.66 -17.84
N LEU A 7 -2.23 11.39 -16.74
CA LEU A 7 -2.25 10.82 -15.38
C LEU A 7 -3.51 9.96 -15.15
N GLY A 8 -4.67 10.38 -15.64
CA GLY A 8 -5.91 9.60 -15.58
C GLY A 8 -5.77 8.23 -16.27
N ASP A 9 -5.13 8.16 -17.42
CA ASP A 9 -4.89 6.90 -18.13
C ASP A 9 -3.90 5.98 -17.41
N VAL A 10 -2.95 6.53 -16.66
CA VAL A 10 -2.04 5.78 -15.79
C VAL A 10 -2.80 5.19 -14.60
N TYR A 11 -3.64 5.99 -13.95
CA TYR A 11 -4.41 5.55 -12.78
C TYR A 11 -5.61 4.67 -13.12
N LYS A 12 -6.07 4.64 -14.35
CA LYS A 12 -7.14 3.74 -14.82
C LYS A 12 -6.86 2.24 -14.58
N ARG A 13 -5.61 1.89 -14.35
CA ARG A 13 -5.16 0.50 -14.14
C ARG A 13 -4.65 0.23 -12.72
N GLN A 14 -4.86 1.17 -11.82
CA GLN A 14 -4.48 1.05 -10.42
C GLN A 14 -5.55 0.28 -9.63
N ASP A 15 -5.15 -0.15 -8.45
CA ASP A 15 -6.03 -0.66 -7.41
C ASP A 15 -7.26 0.25 -7.22
N LYS A 16 -8.44 -0.36 -7.02
CA LYS A 16 -9.72 0.37 -6.90
C LYS A 16 -9.71 1.37 -5.73
N HIS A 17 -9.07 1.03 -4.62
CA HIS A 17 -9.02 1.89 -3.44
C HIS A 17 -8.09 3.08 -3.65
N LEU A 18 -6.88 2.84 -4.15
CA LEU A 18 -5.95 3.89 -4.51
C LEU A 18 -6.56 4.84 -5.55
N GLY A 19 -7.17 4.30 -6.61
CA GLY A 19 -7.82 5.11 -7.62
C GLY A 19 -8.96 5.95 -7.04
N LYS A 20 -9.79 5.39 -6.16
CA LYS A 20 -10.84 6.14 -5.46
C LYS A 20 -10.28 7.23 -4.55
N TYR A 21 -9.22 6.94 -3.81
CA TYR A 21 -8.53 7.94 -3.01
C TYR A 21 -8.01 9.10 -3.86
N ILE A 22 -7.38 8.82 -5.01
CA ILE A 22 -6.90 9.85 -5.93
C ILE A 22 -8.06 10.67 -6.48
N GLN A 23 -9.18 10.04 -6.86
CA GLN A 23 -10.38 10.75 -7.30
C GLN A 23 -10.86 11.78 -6.26
N THR A 24 -10.87 11.40 -4.97
CA THR A 24 -11.28 12.32 -3.90
C THR A 24 -10.33 13.52 -3.72
N LYS A 25 -9.06 13.38 -4.13
CA LYS A 25 -8.05 14.45 -4.01
C LYS A 25 -7.93 15.33 -5.25
N THR A 26 -8.29 14.81 -6.41
CA THR A 26 -8.02 15.47 -7.70
C THR A 26 -9.26 15.79 -8.52
N ASN A 27 -10.41 15.23 -8.18
CA ASN A 27 -11.64 15.22 -8.99
C ASN A 27 -11.42 14.69 -10.43
N ALA A 28 -10.39 13.85 -10.62
CA ALA A 28 -10.08 13.29 -11.94
C ALA A 28 -11.17 12.30 -12.37
N ASP A 29 -11.55 12.35 -13.65
CA ASP A 29 -12.40 11.34 -14.25
C ASP A 29 -11.58 10.07 -14.52
N MET A 30 -11.80 9.04 -13.71
CA MET A 30 -11.01 7.80 -13.72
C MET A 30 -11.90 6.58 -13.87
N VAL A 31 -11.51 5.68 -14.75
CA VAL A 31 -12.03 4.31 -14.79
C VAL A 31 -11.15 3.45 -13.88
N LEU A 32 -11.72 2.93 -12.81
CA LEU A 32 -10.99 2.12 -11.84
C LEU A 32 -11.00 0.64 -12.26
N TRP A 33 -9.88 -0.02 -12.09
CA TRP A 33 -9.80 -1.47 -12.21
C TRP A 33 -10.43 -2.10 -10.96
N ASP A 34 -11.39 -3.02 -11.13
CA ASP A 34 -12.06 -3.68 -10.01
C ASP A 34 -11.19 -4.80 -9.41
N SER A 35 -10.08 -4.39 -8.86
CA SER A 35 -9.15 -5.23 -8.11
C SER A 35 -8.55 -4.45 -6.96
N SER A 36 -8.10 -5.13 -5.93
CA SER A 36 -7.51 -4.53 -4.73
C SER A 36 -6.25 -5.28 -4.30
N CYS A 37 -5.39 -4.59 -3.58
CA CYS A 37 -4.27 -5.23 -2.90
C CYS A 37 -4.80 -6.13 -1.79
N VAL A 38 -4.46 -7.42 -1.84
CA VAL A 38 -4.91 -8.44 -0.86
C VAL A 38 -4.57 -8.07 0.58
N VAL A 39 -3.48 -7.35 0.84
CA VAL A 39 -3.09 -6.90 2.18
C VAL A 39 -3.96 -5.74 2.64
N HIS A 40 -4.04 -4.69 1.83
CA HIS A 40 -4.68 -3.44 2.24
C HIS A 40 -6.21 -3.53 2.27
N ASP A 41 -6.81 -4.39 1.43
CA ASP A 41 -8.27 -4.66 1.45
C ASP A 41 -8.72 -5.41 2.72
N GLU A 42 -7.79 -6.05 3.42
CA GLU A 42 -8.08 -6.77 4.66
C GLU A 42 -8.24 -5.85 5.88
N PHE A 43 -7.74 -4.62 5.86
CA PHE A 43 -7.96 -3.70 6.97
C PHE A 43 -9.44 -3.33 7.08
N LYS A 44 -9.97 -3.39 8.32
CA LYS A 44 -11.39 -3.18 8.58
C LYS A 44 -11.61 -2.00 9.53
N PHE A 45 -12.51 -1.13 9.17
CA PHE A 45 -12.90 0.06 9.94
C PHE A 45 -13.16 -0.28 11.42
N GLN A 46 -14.00 -1.29 11.68
CA GLN A 46 -14.37 -1.66 13.06
C GLN A 46 -13.18 -2.12 13.90
N GLY A 47 -12.25 -2.87 13.28
CA GLY A 47 -11.03 -3.30 13.95
C GLY A 47 -10.12 -2.12 14.29
N LEU A 48 -9.90 -1.23 13.33
CA LEU A 48 -9.10 -0.03 13.53
C LEU A 48 -9.71 0.92 14.54
N GLN A 49 -11.04 1.12 14.51
CA GLN A 49 -11.78 1.94 15.48
C GLN A 49 -11.64 1.41 16.90
N LYS A 50 -11.78 0.09 17.12
CA LYS A 50 -11.56 -0.54 18.41
C LYS A 50 -10.13 -0.34 18.91
N MET A 51 -9.15 -0.51 18.01
CA MET A 51 -7.75 -0.32 18.37
C MET A 51 -7.44 1.14 18.72
N LYS A 52 -7.99 2.10 17.99
CA LYS A 52 -7.90 3.53 18.31
C LYS A 52 -8.54 3.87 19.66
N ALA A 53 -9.63 3.19 20.02
CA ALA A 53 -10.26 3.36 21.34
C ALA A 53 -9.38 2.82 22.49
N LEU A 54 -8.59 1.78 22.25
CA LEU A 54 -7.62 1.25 23.22
C LEU A 54 -6.35 2.12 23.32
N HIS A 55 -5.99 2.80 22.23
CA HIS A 55 -4.84 3.69 22.15
C HIS A 55 -5.26 5.07 21.63
N PRO A 56 -6.00 5.87 22.44
CA PRO A 56 -6.57 7.15 22.01
C PRO A 56 -5.49 8.19 21.67
N ASP A 57 -4.31 8.04 22.23
CA ASP A 57 -3.11 8.85 22.04
C ASP A 57 -2.27 8.46 20.80
N ALA A 58 -2.60 7.35 20.14
CA ALA A 58 -1.85 6.90 18.97
C ALA A 58 -2.30 7.60 17.69
N GLY A 59 -1.35 8.02 16.84
CA GLY A 59 -1.62 8.44 15.46
C GLY A 59 -1.97 7.24 14.56
N VAL A 60 -2.72 7.46 13.51
CA VAL A 60 -3.12 6.42 12.55
C VAL A 60 -2.48 6.70 11.19
N LEU A 61 -1.68 5.76 10.70
CA LEU A 61 -1.01 5.84 9.41
C LEU A 61 -1.58 4.78 8.47
N VAL A 62 -2.04 5.19 7.29
CA VAL A 62 -2.76 4.30 6.37
C VAL A 62 -2.17 4.37 4.96
N HIS A 63 -2.03 3.22 4.30
CA HIS A 63 -1.71 3.16 2.89
C HIS A 63 -2.95 3.43 2.02
N PRO A 64 -2.87 4.23 0.94
CA PRO A 64 -4.02 4.64 0.14
C PRO A 64 -4.72 3.53 -0.64
N GLU A 65 -4.17 2.32 -0.67
CA GLU A 65 -4.81 1.12 -1.19
C GLU A 65 -5.79 0.48 -0.18
N SER A 66 -5.99 1.09 0.98
CA SER A 66 -6.96 0.63 1.99
C SER A 66 -8.38 1.11 1.66
N PRO A 67 -9.43 0.45 2.17
CA PRO A 67 -10.82 0.92 2.06
C PRO A 67 -10.99 2.35 2.57
N MET A 68 -11.89 3.10 1.95
CA MET A 68 -12.08 4.53 2.26
C MET A 68 -12.52 4.80 3.70
N ASP A 69 -13.26 3.90 4.32
CA ASP A 69 -13.65 3.99 5.73
C ASP A 69 -12.46 3.87 6.68
N VAL A 70 -11.47 3.04 6.32
CA VAL A 70 -10.17 2.94 7.02
C VAL A 70 -9.34 4.20 6.80
N ILE A 71 -9.27 4.70 5.55
CA ILE A 71 -8.57 5.94 5.20
C ILE A 71 -9.12 7.14 5.97
N ASN A 72 -10.43 7.20 6.18
CA ASN A 72 -11.08 8.29 6.90
C ASN A 72 -10.74 8.36 8.40
N LEU A 73 -10.16 7.31 8.98
CA LEU A 73 -9.64 7.30 10.35
C LEU A 73 -8.18 7.74 10.46
N ALA A 74 -7.50 7.96 9.33
CA ALA A 74 -6.07 8.21 9.29
C ALA A 74 -5.70 9.66 9.65
N ASP A 75 -4.66 9.82 10.45
CA ASP A 75 -3.98 11.10 10.67
C ASP A 75 -3.03 11.43 9.49
N ALA A 76 -2.50 10.38 8.83
CA ALA A 76 -1.77 10.53 7.58
C ALA A 76 -2.01 9.34 6.63
N VAL A 77 -2.13 9.65 5.33
CA VAL A 77 -2.29 8.68 4.25
C VAL A 77 -1.18 8.88 3.23
N GLY A 78 -0.50 7.80 2.85
CA GLY A 78 0.57 7.90 1.88
C GLY A 78 1.25 6.60 1.53
N SER A 79 2.17 6.68 0.57
CA SER A 79 3.08 5.60 0.22
C SER A 79 3.99 5.22 1.40
N THR A 80 4.70 4.11 1.29
CA THR A 80 5.66 3.65 2.31
C THR A 80 6.60 4.77 2.77
N SER A 81 7.20 5.52 1.85
CA SER A 81 8.10 6.64 2.18
C SER A 81 7.38 7.79 2.88
N GLN A 82 6.13 8.08 2.48
CA GLN A 82 5.32 9.13 3.11
C GLN A 82 4.86 8.72 4.51
N ILE A 83 4.54 7.45 4.74
CA ILE A 83 4.22 6.90 6.06
C ILE A 83 5.42 7.02 6.99
N ILE A 84 6.62 6.64 6.54
CA ILE A 84 7.85 6.78 7.33
C ILE A 84 8.11 8.25 7.68
N LYS A 85 7.96 9.15 6.71
CA LYS A 85 8.09 10.59 6.92
C LYS A 85 7.05 11.11 7.92
N ALA A 86 5.78 10.75 7.75
CA ALA A 86 4.70 11.15 8.65
C ALA A 86 4.94 10.66 10.09
N ALA A 87 5.42 9.43 10.26
CA ALA A 87 5.78 8.90 11.58
C ALA A 87 6.85 9.74 12.28
N LYS A 88 7.75 10.37 11.54
CA LYS A 88 8.79 11.25 12.07
C LYS A 88 8.27 12.65 12.39
N GLU A 89 7.42 13.21 11.51
CA GLU A 89 6.97 14.60 11.59
C GLU A 89 5.78 14.82 12.53
N LEU A 90 4.90 13.82 12.64
CA LEU A 90 3.74 13.92 13.51
C LEU A 90 4.13 13.76 14.98
N ASN A 91 3.50 14.58 15.83
CA ASN A 91 3.79 14.62 17.27
C ASN A 91 2.98 13.56 18.03
N TYR A 92 3.22 12.29 17.69
CA TYR A 92 2.71 11.13 18.41
C TYR A 92 3.87 10.24 18.86
N GLU A 93 3.76 9.66 20.04
CA GLU A 93 4.72 8.66 20.55
C GLU A 93 4.34 7.23 20.10
N LYS A 94 3.08 7.04 19.75
CA LYS A 94 2.51 5.76 19.31
C LYS A 94 1.82 5.91 17.98
N PHE A 95 1.90 4.88 17.16
CA PHE A 95 1.21 4.82 15.87
C PHE A 95 0.55 3.46 15.64
N ILE A 96 -0.66 3.49 15.09
CA ILE A 96 -1.33 2.33 14.50
C ILE A 96 -1.11 2.40 12.98
N VAL A 97 -0.51 1.38 12.39
CA VAL A 97 -0.06 1.39 10.99
C VAL A 97 -0.83 0.37 10.18
N ALA A 98 -1.61 0.85 9.21
CA ALA A 98 -2.40 0.05 8.28
C ALA A 98 -1.69 -0.05 6.92
N THR A 99 -0.69 -0.89 6.84
CA THR A 99 0.04 -1.29 5.63
C THR A 99 0.78 -2.61 5.85
N ASP A 100 1.49 -3.12 4.83
CA ASP A 100 2.29 -4.33 4.94
C ASP A 100 3.33 -4.22 6.07
N LYS A 101 3.44 -5.29 6.86
CA LYS A 101 4.30 -5.31 8.05
C LYS A 101 5.80 -5.15 7.76
N GLY A 102 6.23 -5.35 6.54
CA GLY A 102 7.63 -5.16 6.15
C GLY A 102 8.17 -3.75 6.43
N ILE A 103 7.29 -2.75 6.55
CA ILE A 103 7.67 -1.37 6.88
C ILE A 103 8.15 -1.20 8.34
N PHE A 104 7.72 -2.08 9.27
CA PHE A 104 7.93 -1.86 10.71
C PHE A 104 9.38 -1.79 11.11
N TYR A 105 10.25 -2.58 10.49
CA TYR A 105 11.68 -2.49 10.72
C TYR A 105 12.22 -1.08 10.44
N GLN A 106 11.83 -0.50 9.32
CA GLN A 106 12.29 0.84 8.94
C GLN A 106 11.67 1.93 9.84
N LEU A 107 10.38 1.80 10.17
CA LEU A 107 9.72 2.71 11.11
C LEU A 107 10.43 2.74 12.47
N GLN A 108 10.71 1.57 13.04
CA GLN A 108 11.38 1.47 14.34
C GLN A 108 12.84 1.95 14.28
N LYS A 109 13.55 1.64 13.19
CA LYS A 109 14.93 2.09 12.98
C LYS A 109 15.05 3.61 12.92
N GLU A 110 14.11 4.28 12.23
CA GLU A 110 14.14 5.73 12.08
C GLU A 110 13.53 6.48 13.27
N ASN A 111 12.71 5.79 14.09
CA ASN A 111 12.01 6.36 15.23
C ASN A 111 12.15 5.45 16.47
N PRO A 112 13.35 5.28 17.03
CA PRO A 112 13.62 4.30 18.08
C PRO A 112 12.83 4.52 19.38
N ASN A 113 12.37 5.74 19.62
CA ASN A 113 11.63 6.13 20.82
C ASN A 113 10.09 6.09 20.62
N LYS A 114 9.61 5.69 19.43
CA LYS A 114 8.19 5.60 19.12
C LYS A 114 7.73 4.14 19.08
N GLU A 115 6.48 3.93 19.42
CA GLU A 115 5.85 2.60 19.43
C GLU A 115 4.94 2.44 18.21
N PHE A 116 5.00 1.29 17.55
CA PHE A 116 4.24 1.01 16.34
C PHE A 116 3.41 -0.26 16.50
N PHE A 117 2.12 -0.16 16.24
CA PHE A 117 1.16 -1.25 16.29
C PHE A 117 0.66 -1.59 14.89
N GLU A 118 0.58 -2.87 14.56
CA GLU A 118 -0.08 -3.32 13.34
C GLU A 118 -1.59 -3.07 13.46
N ALA A 119 -2.20 -2.44 12.44
CA ALA A 119 -3.64 -2.33 12.38
C ALA A 119 -4.27 -3.72 12.19
N PRO A 120 -5.41 -4.00 12.85
CA PRO A 120 -6.04 -5.30 12.72
C PRO A 120 -6.62 -5.52 11.33
N THR A 121 -6.32 -6.69 10.75
CA THR A 121 -6.81 -7.12 9.43
C THR A 121 -8.08 -7.95 9.53
N ALA A 122 -8.47 -8.37 10.73
CA ALA A 122 -9.53 -9.34 10.91
C ALA A 122 -10.88 -8.69 11.24
N GLY A 123 -11.88 -9.02 10.46
CA GLY A 123 -13.28 -9.05 10.89
C GLY A 123 -13.57 -10.28 11.78
N ASN A 124 -14.82 -10.49 12.18
CA ASN A 124 -15.30 -11.53 13.11
C ASN A 124 -14.99 -13.01 12.75
N GLY A 125 -13.92 -13.31 12.08
CA GLY A 125 -13.54 -14.65 11.64
C GLY A 125 -12.05 -14.82 11.41
N ALA A 126 -11.24 -13.96 11.98
CA ALA A 126 -9.80 -14.00 11.81
C ALA A 126 -9.18 -15.30 12.27
N GLN A 127 -8.97 -16.17 11.35
CA GLN A 127 -7.87 -17.12 11.49
C GLN A 127 -6.57 -16.32 11.26
N CYS A 128 -5.59 -16.49 12.16
CA CYS A 128 -4.28 -15.84 12.19
C CYS A 128 -3.40 -15.99 10.93
N LYS A 129 -3.97 -16.06 9.75
CA LYS A 129 -3.24 -16.23 8.49
C LYS A 129 -3.06 -14.93 7.70
N SER A 130 -3.69 -13.85 8.11
CA SER A 130 -3.60 -12.56 7.45
C SER A 130 -2.99 -11.49 8.38
N CYS A 131 -1.82 -11.76 8.91
CA CYS A 131 -1.01 -10.69 9.49
C CYS A 131 -0.53 -9.83 8.33
N SER A 132 -1.08 -8.66 8.11
CA SER A 132 -0.71 -7.60 7.14
C SER A 132 0.59 -7.86 6.32
N GLN A 133 0.76 -9.07 5.82
CA GLN A 133 1.93 -9.53 5.07
C GLN A 133 1.52 -10.04 3.70
N CYS A 134 2.13 -9.48 2.69
CA CYS A 134 1.92 -9.91 1.31
C CYS A 134 2.57 -11.29 1.07
N PRO A 135 1.79 -12.34 0.75
CA PRO A 135 2.33 -13.67 0.50
C PRO A 135 3.25 -13.69 -0.74
N TRP A 136 3.01 -12.83 -1.71
CA TRP A 136 3.82 -12.71 -2.92
C TRP A 136 5.17 -12.05 -2.64
N MET A 137 5.19 -10.98 -1.85
CA MET A 137 6.46 -10.36 -1.43
C MET A 137 7.24 -11.28 -0.49
N GLY A 138 6.57 -12.10 0.30
CA GLY A 138 7.17 -13.11 1.16
C GLY A 138 7.97 -14.19 0.42
N LEU A 139 7.76 -14.35 -0.89
CA LEU A 139 8.58 -15.24 -1.73
C LEU A 139 9.98 -14.69 -2.01
N ASN A 140 10.20 -13.39 -1.80
CA ASN A 140 11.52 -12.78 -1.93
C ASN A 140 12.34 -13.01 -0.66
N SER A 141 13.02 -14.14 -0.58
CA SER A 141 13.98 -14.48 0.47
C SER A 141 15.42 -14.36 -0.02
N LEU A 142 16.38 -14.27 0.91
CA LEU A 142 17.80 -14.25 0.57
C LEU A 142 18.21 -15.53 -0.17
N GLU A 143 17.68 -16.69 0.23
CA GLU A 143 17.95 -17.96 -0.43
C GLU A 143 17.39 -17.99 -1.86
N ASN A 144 16.19 -17.45 -2.08
CA ASN A 144 15.60 -17.36 -3.42
C ASN A 144 16.38 -16.38 -4.30
N LEU A 145 16.85 -15.27 -3.74
CA LEU A 145 17.70 -14.32 -4.46
C LEU A 145 19.04 -14.95 -4.82
N GLU A 146 19.74 -15.60 -3.89
CA GLU A 146 20.99 -16.33 -4.13
C GLU A 146 20.80 -17.36 -5.25
N ARG A 147 19.77 -18.20 -5.13
CA ARG A 147 19.44 -19.22 -6.14
C ARG A 147 19.18 -18.62 -7.52
N THR A 148 18.45 -17.50 -7.57
CA THR A 148 18.20 -16.79 -8.84
C THR A 148 19.50 -16.29 -9.48
N LEU A 149 20.41 -15.74 -8.67
CA LEU A 149 21.70 -15.25 -9.17
C LEU A 149 22.64 -16.38 -9.62
N ILE A 150 22.58 -17.55 -8.99
CA ILE A 150 23.41 -18.73 -9.37
C ILE A 150 22.82 -19.42 -10.60
N ASP A 151 21.54 -19.72 -10.57
CA ASP A 151 20.88 -20.59 -11.54
C ASP A 151 20.32 -19.84 -12.75
N MET A 152 20.02 -18.56 -12.61
CA MET A 152 19.34 -17.71 -13.62
C MET A 152 18.05 -18.33 -14.18
N LYS A 153 17.36 -19.15 -13.37
CA LYS A 153 16.21 -19.95 -13.81
C LYS A 153 14.86 -19.26 -13.70
N ASN A 154 14.81 -18.09 -13.04
CA ASN A 154 13.56 -17.35 -12.83
C ASN A 154 13.30 -16.33 -13.96
N LEU A 155 13.73 -16.63 -15.17
CA LEU A 155 13.47 -15.77 -16.32
C LEU A 155 11.96 -15.76 -16.61
N ILE A 156 11.39 -14.56 -16.66
CA ILE A 156 9.99 -14.36 -17.03
C ILE A 156 9.95 -13.93 -18.50
N GLU A 157 9.30 -14.72 -19.31
CA GLU A 157 9.04 -14.39 -20.71
C GLU A 157 7.63 -13.82 -20.86
N VAL A 158 7.54 -12.61 -21.40
CA VAL A 158 6.27 -11.97 -21.72
C VAL A 158 6.03 -12.06 -23.22
N PRO A 159 4.86 -12.53 -23.69
CA PRO A 159 4.55 -12.57 -25.12
C PRO A 159 4.75 -11.21 -25.78
N ASN A 160 5.38 -11.20 -26.97
CA ASN A 160 5.74 -9.97 -27.67
C ASN A 160 4.58 -9.00 -27.88
N GLN A 161 3.37 -9.51 -28.13
CA GLN A 161 2.19 -8.66 -28.30
C GLN A 161 1.85 -7.91 -27.02
N ILE A 162 1.86 -8.58 -25.86
CA ILE A 162 1.61 -7.97 -24.56
C ILE A 162 2.71 -6.93 -24.26
N THR A 163 3.97 -7.26 -24.58
CA THR A 163 5.08 -6.33 -24.41
C THR A 163 4.90 -5.06 -25.23
N LEU A 164 4.51 -5.17 -26.51
CA LEU A 164 4.25 -4.00 -27.37
C LEU A 164 3.10 -3.13 -26.87
N GLU A 165 2.02 -3.75 -26.41
CA GLU A 165 0.85 -3.03 -25.85
C GLU A 165 1.21 -2.31 -24.54
N ALA A 166 1.92 -2.99 -23.64
CA ALA A 166 2.42 -2.42 -22.39
C ALA A 166 3.41 -1.26 -22.64
N GLN A 167 4.30 -1.40 -23.63
CA GLN A 167 5.27 -0.38 -23.98
C GLN A 167 4.62 0.93 -24.46
N ARG A 168 3.48 0.86 -25.16
CA ARG A 168 2.71 2.05 -25.55
C ARG A 168 2.25 2.84 -24.32
N SER A 169 1.75 2.14 -23.30
CA SER A 169 1.30 2.75 -22.05
C SER A 169 2.49 3.35 -21.27
N LEU A 170 3.61 2.63 -21.19
CA LEU A 170 4.83 3.09 -20.53
C LEU A 170 5.43 4.32 -21.23
N ASN A 171 5.55 4.30 -22.57
CA ASN A 171 6.06 5.43 -23.32
C ASN A 171 5.20 6.68 -23.12
N ARG A 172 3.86 6.52 -23.11
CA ARG A 172 2.96 7.62 -22.84
C ARG A 172 3.11 8.18 -21.42
N MET A 173 3.40 7.30 -20.46
CA MET A 173 3.60 7.67 -19.06
C MET A 173 4.91 8.44 -18.83
N THR A 174 5.96 8.15 -19.63
CA THR A 174 7.29 8.76 -19.48
C THR A 174 7.54 9.95 -20.41
N SER A 175 6.59 10.28 -21.29
CA SER A 175 6.70 11.37 -22.27
C SER A 175 6.04 12.69 -21.86
N PHE A 176 5.96 12.98 -20.56
CA PHE A 176 5.47 14.23 -19.98
C PHE A 176 6.58 15.24 -19.77
#